data_66be468e3d7757df635c2ed953acd803
#
_entry.id   66be468e3d7757df635c2ed953acd803
#
_cell.length_a   1.000
_cell.length_b   1.000
_cell.length_c   1.000
_cell.angle_alpha   90.00
_cell.angle_beta   90.00
_cell.angle_gamma   90.00
#
_symmetry.space_group_name_H-M   'P 1'
#
loop_
_entity.id
_entity.type
_entity.pdbx_description
1 polymer ?
#
loop_
_entity_poly.entity_id
_entity_poly.type
_entity_poly.pdbx_seq_one_letter_code
_entity_poly.pdbx_strand_id
1 'polypeptide(L)'
;MVLRASERGSSEAVEAALVLPVAMLFVGLVIVMAGHALAQQAVTAAATRAARAASLERSQASAERAALDAAVTELGNSRITCTDAQVRVDAKGLAAPMGTVASVTVRLTCRAVFPVSMPGFPASRSLTGEGTSPVDTYRGRNG
;
A
#
# COMPACT_ATOMS: atom_id res chain seq x y z
N MET A 1 58.09 25.19 -18.67
CA MET A 1 57.36 25.25 -17.41
C MET A 1 55.84 25.16 -17.66
N VAL A 2 55.38 24.09 -18.24
CA VAL A 2 53.93 23.86 -18.55
C VAL A 2 53.62 22.37 -18.52
N LEU A 3 53.62 21.69 -17.39
CA LEU A 3 53.18 20.27 -17.29
C LEU A 3 52.69 19.87 -15.89
N ARG A 4 52.22 20.79 -15.05
CA ARG A 4 51.66 20.42 -13.74
C ARG A 4 50.15 20.63 -13.58
N ALA A 5 49.44 21.08 -14.61
CA ALA A 5 47.98 21.27 -14.56
C ALA A 5 47.17 20.01 -14.97
N SER A 6 47.80 19.03 -15.62
CA SER A 6 47.14 17.84 -16.16
C SER A 6 46.88 16.73 -15.13
N GLU A 7 47.67 16.62 -14.09
CA GLU A 7 47.56 15.50 -13.14
C GLU A 7 46.44 15.67 -12.10
N ARG A 8 46.06 16.91 -11.76
CA ARG A 8 44.97 17.17 -10.84
C ARG A 8 43.59 16.86 -11.46
N GLY A 9 43.42 17.17 -12.74
CA GLY A 9 42.17 16.88 -13.45
C GLY A 9 41.92 15.40 -13.68
N SER A 10 42.96 14.57 -13.81
CA SER A 10 42.82 13.13 -14.00
C SER A 10 42.43 12.41 -12.70
N SER A 11 42.89 12.86 -11.54
CA SER A 11 42.53 12.31 -10.23
C SER A 11 41.06 12.58 -9.89
N GLU A 12 40.59 13.82 -10.13
CA GLU A 12 39.21 14.21 -9.92
C GLU A 12 38.23 13.47 -10.86
N ALA A 13 38.64 13.26 -12.11
CA ALA A 13 37.84 12.52 -13.09
C ALA A 13 37.73 11.05 -12.73
N VAL A 14 38.75 10.40 -12.21
CA VAL A 14 38.73 9.01 -11.74
C VAL A 14 37.87 8.87 -10.50
N GLU A 15 37.95 9.79 -9.57
CA GLU A 15 37.12 9.80 -8.36
C GLU A 15 35.65 9.98 -8.72
N ALA A 16 35.31 10.94 -9.60
CA ALA A 16 33.94 11.10 -10.08
C ALA A 16 33.42 9.88 -10.83
N ALA A 17 34.26 9.21 -11.63
CA ALA A 17 33.89 8.00 -12.35
C ALA A 17 33.53 6.81 -11.43
N LEU A 18 34.08 6.76 -10.23
CA LEU A 18 33.77 5.75 -9.22
C LEU A 18 32.58 6.15 -8.35
N VAL A 19 32.46 7.42 -7.99
CA VAL A 19 31.40 7.91 -7.10
C VAL A 19 30.04 7.99 -7.81
N LEU A 20 30.00 8.43 -9.06
CA LEU A 20 28.75 8.58 -9.83
C LEU A 20 27.93 7.31 -9.95
N PRO A 21 28.48 6.14 -10.35
CA PRO A 21 27.71 4.89 -10.43
C PRO A 21 27.14 4.47 -9.07
N VAL A 22 27.91 4.63 -8.00
CA VAL A 22 27.47 4.29 -6.64
C VAL A 22 26.34 5.22 -6.19
N ALA A 23 26.48 6.52 -6.45
CA ALA A 23 25.43 7.48 -6.13
C ALA A 23 24.13 7.21 -6.92
N MET A 24 24.23 6.90 -8.21
CA MET A 24 23.06 6.54 -9.03
C MET A 24 22.38 5.26 -8.53
N LEU A 25 23.15 4.25 -8.13
CA LEU A 25 22.63 3.01 -7.57
C LEU A 25 21.89 3.29 -6.25
N PHE A 26 22.45 4.14 -5.40
CA PHE A 26 21.82 4.53 -4.14
C PHE A 26 20.51 5.29 -4.37
N VAL A 27 20.48 6.25 -5.29
CA VAL A 27 19.25 6.98 -5.67
C VAL A 27 18.20 6.01 -6.23
N GLY A 28 18.59 5.09 -7.09
CA GLY A 28 17.72 4.06 -7.63
C GLY A 28 17.11 3.19 -6.52
N LEU A 29 17.90 2.79 -5.54
CA LEU A 29 17.45 2.02 -4.39
C LEU A 29 16.40 2.79 -3.58
N VAL A 30 16.63 4.07 -3.31
CA VAL A 30 15.68 4.93 -2.57
C VAL A 30 14.35 5.04 -3.33
N ILE A 31 14.37 5.20 -4.65
CA ILE A 31 13.16 5.27 -5.48
C ILE A 31 12.37 3.95 -5.40
N VAL A 32 13.04 2.81 -5.49
CA VAL A 32 12.38 1.49 -5.38
C VAL A 32 11.77 1.29 -4.00
N MET A 33 12.49 1.63 -2.95
CA MET A 33 11.99 1.55 -1.57
C MET A 33 10.77 2.46 -1.33
N ALA A 34 10.81 3.69 -1.84
CA ALA A 34 9.68 4.62 -1.77
C ALA A 34 8.45 4.07 -2.51
N GLY A 35 8.63 3.48 -3.69
CA GLY A 35 7.55 2.85 -4.44
C GLY A 35 6.87 1.71 -3.66
N HIS A 36 7.64 0.87 -2.98
CA HIS A 36 7.10 -0.20 -2.14
C HIS A 36 6.33 0.35 -0.92
N ALA A 37 6.85 1.40 -0.27
CA ALA A 37 6.19 2.03 0.87
C ALA A 37 4.85 2.66 0.48
N LEU A 38 4.80 3.37 -0.65
CA LEU A 38 3.57 3.97 -1.18
C LEU A 38 2.54 2.90 -1.56
N ALA A 39 2.98 1.79 -2.17
CA ALA A 39 2.10 0.68 -2.49
C ALA A 39 1.48 0.06 -1.23
N GLN A 40 2.26 -0.16 -0.19
CA GLN A 40 1.77 -0.67 1.09
C GLN A 40 0.77 0.28 1.74
N GLN A 41 1.03 1.58 1.71
CA GLN A 41 0.11 2.60 2.23
C GLN A 41 -1.21 2.61 1.48
N ALA A 42 -1.20 2.50 0.15
CA ALA A 42 -2.41 2.47 -0.66
C ALA A 42 -3.29 1.24 -0.35
N VAL A 43 -2.68 0.06 -0.20
CA VAL A 43 -3.42 -1.17 0.16
C VAL A 43 -4.01 -1.06 1.56
N THR A 44 -3.29 -0.47 2.52
CA THR A 44 -3.79 -0.24 3.89
C THR A 44 -4.92 0.81 3.90
N ALA A 45 -4.79 1.89 3.13
CA ALA A 45 -5.84 2.89 3.00
C ALA A 45 -7.11 2.29 2.38
N ALA A 46 -6.98 1.47 1.34
CA ALA A 46 -8.10 0.77 0.72
C ALA A 46 -8.80 -0.18 1.72
N ALA A 47 -8.06 -0.94 2.51
CA ALA A 47 -8.60 -1.79 3.56
C ALA A 47 -9.36 -1.00 4.65
N THR A 48 -8.82 0.16 5.05
CA THR A 48 -9.45 1.03 6.06
C THR A 48 -10.75 1.64 5.53
N ARG A 49 -10.79 2.11 4.28
CA ARG A 49 -12.01 2.61 3.64
C ARG A 49 -13.04 1.50 3.47
N ALA A 50 -12.63 0.30 3.07
CA ALA A 50 -13.47 -0.87 2.98
C ALA A 50 -14.10 -1.24 4.34
N ALA A 51 -13.31 -1.21 5.43
CA ALA A 51 -13.81 -1.48 6.77
C ALA A 51 -14.84 -0.45 7.21
N ARG A 52 -14.61 0.82 6.88
CA ARG A 52 -15.58 1.89 7.17
C ARG A 52 -16.87 1.71 6.38
N ALA A 53 -16.81 1.39 5.09
CA ALA A 53 -17.98 1.10 4.28
C ALA A 53 -18.77 -0.10 4.85
N ALA A 54 -18.08 -1.19 5.16
CA ALA A 54 -18.67 -2.39 5.75
C ALA A 54 -19.32 -2.12 7.12
N SER A 55 -18.74 -1.27 7.97
CA SER A 55 -19.28 -0.96 9.31
C SER A 55 -20.59 -0.19 9.26
N LEU A 56 -20.93 0.42 8.12
CA LEU A 56 -22.19 1.13 7.90
C LEU A 56 -23.34 0.19 7.48
N GLU A 57 -23.03 -1.03 7.12
CA GLU A 57 -24.01 -2.02 6.66
C GLU A 57 -24.70 -2.74 7.81
N ARG A 58 -25.83 -3.41 7.50
CA ARG A 58 -26.67 -4.09 8.49
C ARG A 58 -26.55 -5.59 8.48
N SER A 59 -26.00 -6.15 7.41
CA SER A 59 -25.83 -7.59 7.24
C SER A 59 -24.43 -7.94 6.77
N GLN A 60 -23.99 -9.17 7.03
CA GLN A 60 -22.71 -9.70 6.54
C GLN A 60 -22.61 -9.57 5.02
N ALA A 61 -23.65 -9.97 4.29
CA ALA A 61 -23.64 -9.98 2.83
C ALA A 61 -23.56 -8.56 2.23
N SER A 62 -24.25 -7.58 2.81
CA SER A 62 -24.13 -6.17 2.36
C SER A 62 -22.77 -5.58 2.73
N ALA A 63 -22.24 -5.92 3.92
CA ALA A 63 -20.91 -5.48 4.35
C ALA A 63 -19.80 -5.99 3.42
N GLU A 64 -19.87 -7.23 2.97
CA GLU A 64 -18.90 -7.80 2.03
C GLU A 64 -18.93 -7.08 0.68
N ARG A 65 -20.13 -6.78 0.14
CA ARG A 65 -20.28 -6.04 -1.11
C ARG A 65 -19.76 -4.60 -0.99
N ALA A 66 -20.16 -3.90 0.06
CA ALA A 66 -19.72 -2.52 0.31
C ALA A 66 -18.20 -2.44 0.51
N ALA A 67 -17.61 -3.39 1.23
CA ALA A 67 -16.17 -3.48 1.40
C ALA A 67 -15.44 -3.71 0.08
N LEU A 68 -15.93 -4.64 -0.75
CA LEU A 68 -15.33 -4.94 -2.04
C LEU A 68 -15.38 -3.71 -2.97
N ASP A 69 -16.54 -3.06 -3.07
CA ASP A 69 -16.73 -1.89 -3.91
C ASP A 69 -15.83 -0.72 -3.48
N ALA A 70 -15.78 -0.44 -2.18
CA ALA A 70 -14.90 0.58 -1.62
C ALA A 70 -13.42 0.28 -1.84
N ALA A 71 -12.99 -0.98 -1.67
CA ALA A 71 -11.61 -1.40 -1.88
C ALA A 71 -11.20 -1.26 -3.35
N VAL A 72 -12.04 -1.71 -4.29
CA VAL A 72 -11.77 -1.62 -5.74
C VAL A 72 -11.71 -0.16 -6.19
N THR A 73 -12.63 0.68 -5.71
CA THR A 73 -12.64 2.11 -6.01
C THR A 73 -11.37 2.80 -5.52
N GLU A 74 -10.95 2.53 -4.29
CA GLU A 74 -9.74 3.15 -3.73
C GLU A 74 -8.47 2.67 -4.43
N LEU A 75 -8.36 1.38 -4.73
CA LEU A 75 -7.23 0.84 -5.50
C LEU A 75 -7.21 1.42 -6.93
N GLY A 76 -8.36 1.61 -7.56
CA GLY A 76 -8.47 2.24 -8.88
C GLY A 76 -8.02 3.70 -8.88
N ASN A 77 -8.23 4.43 -7.79
CA ASN A 77 -7.76 5.81 -7.61
C ASN A 77 -6.25 5.86 -7.26
N SER A 78 -5.69 4.79 -6.76
CA SER A 78 -4.26 4.68 -6.51
C SER A 78 -3.53 4.42 -7.84
N ARG A 79 -2.29 4.94 -7.97
CA ARG A 79 -1.44 4.71 -9.15
C ARG A 79 -0.75 3.33 -9.11
N ILE A 80 -1.33 2.37 -8.39
CA ILE A 80 -0.75 1.05 -8.18
C ILE A 80 -1.55 0.04 -8.98
N THR A 81 -0.86 -0.74 -9.80
CA THR A 81 -1.47 -1.88 -10.47
C THR A 81 -1.55 -3.05 -9.51
N CYS A 82 -2.76 -3.32 -9.02
CA CYS A 82 -3.09 -4.45 -8.17
C CYS A 82 -3.72 -5.56 -9.00
N THR A 83 -3.14 -6.74 -8.97
CA THR A 83 -3.73 -7.96 -9.54
C THR A 83 -4.11 -8.91 -8.42
N ASP A 84 -5.08 -9.80 -8.67
CA ASP A 84 -5.55 -10.80 -7.71
C ASP A 84 -5.97 -10.20 -6.35
N ALA A 85 -6.72 -9.09 -6.39
CA ALA A 85 -7.23 -8.45 -5.18
C ALA A 85 -8.26 -9.36 -4.48
N GLN A 86 -7.99 -9.70 -3.22
CA GLN A 86 -8.88 -10.49 -2.36
C GLN A 86 -9.25 -9.67 -1.14
N VAL A 87 -10.56 -9.55 -0.92
CA VAL A 87 -11.13 -8.86 0.25
C VAL A 87 -11.76 -9.89 1.18
N ARG A 88 -11.33 -9.90 2.43
CA ARG A 88 -11.93 -10.72 3.49
C ARG A 88 -12.50 -9.80 4.55
N VAL A 89 -13.78 -9.99 4.87
CA VAL A 89 -14.51 -9.14 5.82
C VAL A 89 -14.90 -9.99 7.04
N ASP A 90 -14.46 -9.59 8.21
CA ASP A 90 -14.99 -10.08 9.47
C ASP A 90 -15.99 -9.04 10.01
N ALA A 91 -17.27 -9.29 9.74
CA ALA A 91 -18.37 -8.42 10.12
C ALA A 91 -19.19 -8.99 11.30
N LYS A 92 -18.61 -9.91 12.10
CA LYS A 92 -19.29 -10.46 13.30
C LYS A 92 -19.77 -9.37 14.25
N GLY A 93 -19.04 -8.25 14.31
CA GLY A 93 -19.41 -7.09 15.09
C GLY A 93 -20.78 -6.49 14.72
N LEU A 94 -21.27 -6.68 13.50
CA LEU A 94 -22.59 -6.23 13.09
C LEU A 94 -23.73 -6.96 13.82
N ALA A 95 -23.49 -8.17 14.32
CA ALA A 95 -24.45 -8.96 15.08
C ALA A 95 -24.37 -8.73 16.61
N ALA A 96 -23.43 -7.89 17.08
CA ALA A 96 -23.26 -7.62 18.51
C ALA A 96 -24.51 -6.95 19.12
N PRO A 97 -24.88 -7.23 20.39
CA PRO A 97 -25.99 -6.58 21.06
C PRO A 97 -25.83 -5.06 21.13
N MET A 98 -26.96 -4.32 21.16
CA MET A 98 -26.93 -2.87 21.36
C MET A 98 -26.21 -2.50 22.66
N GLY A 99 -25.41 -1.43 22.64
CA GLY A 99 -24.64 -0.98 23.80
C GLY A 99 -23.28 -1.68 23.96
N THR A 100 -22.94 -2.68 23.13
CA THR A 100 -21.63 -3.31 23.14
C THR A 100 -20.70 -2.68 22.10
N VAL A 101 -19.44 -2.48 22.47
CA VAL A 101 -18.42 -2.04 21.54
C VAL A 101 -18.11 -3.19 20.57
N ALA A 102 -18.30 -2.94 19.29
CA ALA A 102 -18.05 -3.90 18.24
C ALA A 102 -17.33 -3.24 17.06
N SER A 103 -16.64 -4.03 16.27
CA SER A 103 -15.90 -3.55 15.11
C SER A 103 -16.04 -4.52 13.93
N VAL A 104 -15.84 -3.98 12.73
CA VAL A 104 -15.69 -4.74 11.50
C VAL A 104 -14.23 -4.61 11.07
N THR A 105 -13.62 -5.75 10.74
CA THR A 105 -12.25 -5.80 10.24
C THR A 105 -12.25 -6.28 8.79
N VAL A 106 -11.52 -5.57 7.95
CA VAL A 106 -11.33 -5.94 6.54
C VAL A 106 -9.85 -6.16 6.29
N ARG A 107 -9.53 -7.32 5.71
CA ARG A 107 -8.20 -7.64 5.22
C ARG A 107 -8.22 -7.67 3.69
N LEU A 108 -7.38 -6.84 3.09
CA LEU A 108 -7.19 -6.74 1.65
C LEU A 108 -5.81 -7.28 1.31
N THR A 109 -5.77 -8.25 0.41
CA THR A 109 -4.51 -8.76 -0.15
C THR A 109 -4.52 -8.54 -1.65
N CYS A 110 -3.44 -7.98 -2.19
CA CYS A 110 -3.27 -7.84 -3.63
C CYS A 110 -1.82 -8.06 -4.05
N ARG A 111 -1.63 -8.46 -5.30
CA ARG A 111 -0.30 -8.53 -5.92
C ARG A 111 -0.03 -7.19 -6.60
N ALA A 112 0.82 -6.36 -6.00
CA ALA A 112 1.27 -5.11 -6.60
C ALA A 112 2.35 -5.38 -7.65
N VAL A 113 2.21 -4.77 -8.82
CA VAL A 113 3.20 -4.80 -9.90
C VAL A 113 3.91 -3.46 -9.94
N PHE A 114 5.24 -3.49 -9.92
CA PHE A 114 6.08 -2.30 -9.93
C PHE A 114 6.66 -2.09 -11.34
N PRO A 115 6.51 -0.88 -11.92
CA PRO A 115 7.01 -0.57 -13.26
C PRO A 115 8.55 -0.50 -13.32
N VAL A 116 9.19 -0.31 -12.17
CA VAL A 116 10.65 -0.26 -12.05
C VAL A 116 11.11 -1.42 -11.19
N SER A 117 11.91 -2.30 -11.77
CA SER A 117 12.57 -3.39 -11.06
C SER A 117 14.08 -3.21 -11.13
N MET A 118 14.76 -3.53 -10.04
CA MET A 118 16.23 -3.59 -9.99
C MET A 118 16.67 -5.04 -9.75
N PRO A 119 17.89 -5.41 -10.16
CA PRO A 119 18.46 -6.70 -9.78
C PRO A 119 18.38 -6.92 -8.27
N GLY A 120 17.78 -8.04 -7.85
CA GLY A 120 17.52 -8.34 -6.43
C GLY A 120 16.18 -7.88 -5.88
N PHE A 121 15.39 -7.10 -6.62
CA PHE A 121 14.04 -6.71 -6.23
C PHE A 121 13.01 -7.31 -7.19
N PRO A 122 11.97 -8.01 -6.69
CA PRO A 122 10.95 -8.59 -7.54
C PRO A 122 10.08 -7.51 -8.19
N ALA A 123 9.73 -7.70 -9.46
CA ALA A 123 8.83 -6.82 -10.20
C ALA A 123 7.38 -6.85 -9.67
N SER A 124 7.02 -7.86 -8.88
CA SER A 124 5.72 -7.96 -8.21
C SER A 124 5.87 -8.49 -6.80
N ARG A 125 5.01 -8.01 -5.90
CA ARG A 125 4.97 -8.46 -4.51
C ARG A 125 3.54 -8.53 -4.01
N SER A 126 3.24 -9.55 -3.20
CA SER A 126 1.98 -9.62 -2.46
C SER A 126 2.02 -8.64 -1.29
N LEU A 127 1.04 -7.75 -1.25
CA LEU A 127 0.84 -6.76 -0.20
C LEU A 127 -0.46 -7.07 0.52
N THR A 128 -0.45 -6.93 1.83
CA THR A 128 -1.64 -7.11 2.67
C THR A 128 -1.84 -5.85 3.51
N GLY A 129 -3.06 -5.31 3.45
CA GLY A 129 -3.51 -4.23 4.31
C GLY A 129 -4.66 -4.70 5.19
N GLU A 130 -4.74 -4.17 6.38
CA GLU A 130 -5.84 -4.42 7.31
C GLU A 130 -6.41 -3.09 7.77
N GLY A 131 -7.75 -3.02 7.80
CA GLY A 131 -8.49 -1.88 8.30
C GLY A 131 -9.56 -2.34 9.28
N THR A 132 -9.75 -1.59 10.36
CA THR A 132 -10.79 -1.85 11.34
C THR A 132 -11.62 -0.60 11.53
N SER A 133 -12.94 -0.76 11.58
CA SER A 133 -13.88 0.34 11.83
C SER A 133 -14.85 -0.04 12.93
N PRO A 134 -15.11 0.85 13.91
CA PRO A 134 -16.13 0.59 14.92
C PRO A 134 -17.51 0.58 14.28
N VAL A 135 -18.37 -0.27 14.82
CA VAL A 135 -19.81 -0.29 14.50
C VAL A 135 -20.52 0.64 15.49
N ASP A 136 -21.47 1.43 14.99
CA ASP A 136 -22.29 2.30 15.84
C ASP A 136 -23.09 1.46 16.84
N THR A 137 -22.81 1.67 18.13
CA THR A 137 -23.44 0.96 19.25
C THR A 137 -24.89 1.31 19.47
N TYR A 138 -25.35 2.45 18.94
CA TYR A 138 -26.71 2.97 19.11
C TYR A 138 -27.59 2.80 17.86
N ARG A 139 -27.10 2.10 16.84
CA ARG A 139 -27.84 1.91 15.61
C ARG A 139 -29.06 1.01 15.86
N GLY A 140 -30.28 1.59 15.80
CA GLY A 140 -31.54 0.84 15.88
C GLY A 140 -31.61 -0.22 14.77
N ARG A 141 -31.72 -1.46 15.16
CA ARG A 141 -31.93 -2.61 14.25
C ARG A 141 -33.43 -2.84 14.05
N ASN A 142 -34.12 -1.80 13.59
CA ASN A 142 -35.52 -1.92 13.23
C ASN A 142 -35.62 -2.24 11.75
N GLY A 143 -35.98 -3.46 11.45
CA GLY A 143 -36.30 -3.93 10.12
C GLY A 143 -36.16 -5.43 10.01
#